data_1396f6653d8b7b00d17e4973835ff0f1
#
_entry.id   1396f6653d8b7b00d17e4973835ff0f1
#
_cell.length_a   1.000
_cell.length_b   1.000
_cell.length_c   1.000
_cell.angle_alpha   90.00
_cell.angle_beta   90.00
_cell.angle_gamma   90.00
#
_symmetry.space_group_name_H-M   'P 1'
#
loop_
_entity.id
_entity.type
_entity.pdbx_description
1 polymer ?
#
loop_
_entity_poly.entity_id
_entity_poly.type
_entity_poly.pdbx_seq_one_letter_code
_entity_poly.pdbx_strand_id
1 'polypeptide(L)'
;MIRSTKTTLKFANKGKLDILHRFIREYRSVVVQFIDLIWNLDKIPSLLPKELTSQIKNNSWLSARIMQCAGKQASGIVRGTQLKQKRRLFMIEKLQKEGKFKKSRKLQEIYNKNKISKPNINNIECELDERFVKINFDKNTNFDGWILLTSLGNKIKLNIPFKKHKHFNKMLQNGSIKKGIRISKHNATFMFDVNDVNNKSEGMVMGIDIGQTTTLSTSNGQVLDKCPHGHTYASICNKLAKKKRNSKNFNKVVNHRSNYLRYIVNKLNLDGVKIVNRENIKNLRKFTNTSRRMKHWNYGELFDVLDSKLEAQGVLVNKINPTYTSQRCSSCGWTRKDNRKSKRFKCGKCQCELDADLNASLNLSFNLVPITKQERLQQRNRNGFYWNVASKEFIVPSVQKTNCHKKQ
;
A
#
# COMPACT_ATOMS: atom_id res chain seq x y z
N MET A 1 16.73 -0.47 6.85
CA MET A 1 15.51 -0.78 6.04
C MET A 1 15.69 -0.40 4.57
N ILE A 2 15.02 -1.10 3.63
CA ILE A 2 15.16 -0.79 2.20
C ILE A 2 14.07 0.19 1.76
N ARG A 3 14.48 1.33 1.19
CA ARG A 3 13.62 2.35 0.58
C ARG A 3 13.99 2.56 -0.88
N SER A 4 13.10 3.14 -1.66
CA SER A 4 13.37 3.44 -3.06
C SER A 4 12.84 4.80 -3.48
N THR A 5 13.52 5.40 -4.45
CA THR A 5 13.07 6.65 -5.07
C THR A 5 13.31 6.61 -6.57
N LYS A 6 12.54 7.40 -7.32
CA LYS A 6 12.61 7.46 -8.79
C LYS A 6 13.14 8.81 -9.24
N THR A 7 14.08 8.79 -10.15
CA THR A 7 14.51 9.98 -10.89
C THR A 7 14.08 9.87 -12.35
N THR A 8 13.83 11.03 -12.97
CA THR A 8 13.48 11.08 -14.39
C THR A 8 14.74 10.98 -15.28
N LEU A 9 14.59 10.33 -16.42
CA LEU A 9 15.65 10.21 -17.45
C LEU A 9 15.55 11.30 -18.54
N LYS A 10 14.68 12.31 -18.36
CA LYS A 10 14.44 13.37 -19.38
C LYS A 10 15.66 14.20 -19.75
N PHE A 11 16.72 14.12 -18.97
CA PHE A 11 17.97 14.86 -19.22
C PHE A 11 18.92 14.14 -20.17
N ALA A 12 18.65 12.88 -20.50
CA ALA A 12 19.43 12.17 -21.52
C ALA A 12 19.04 12.64 -22.93
N ASN A 13 20.01 12.70 -23.83
CA ASN A 13 19.75 13.04 -25.23
C ASN A 13 18.95 11.92 -25.92
N LYS A 14 18.33 12.26 -27.05
CA LYS A 14 17.46 11.37 -27.82
C LYS A 14 18.17 10.07 -28.21
N GLY A 15 19.39 10.14 -28.74
CA GLY A 15 20.13 8.95 -29.17
C GLY A 15 20.36 7.94 -28.04
N LYS A 16 20.73 8.41 -26.84
CA LYS A 16 20.89 7.56 -25.65
C LYS A 16 19.56 6.96 -25.19
N LEU A 17 18.46 7.73 -25.24
CA LEU A 17 17.14 7.24 -24.91
C LEU A 17 16.66 6.18 -25.92
N ASP A 18 16.92 6.34 -27.22
CA ASP A 18 16.56 5.38 -28.26
C ASP A 18 17.29 4.03 -28.06
N ILE A 19 18.58 4.07 -27.73
CA ILE A 19 19.36 2.87 -27.40
C ILE A 19 18.78 2.21 -26.12
N LEU A 20 18.50 3.00 -25.07
CA LEU A 20 17.89 2.49 -23.85
C LEU A 20 16.52 1.86 -24.10
N HIS A 21 15.69 2.49 -24.93
CA HIS A 21 14.36 1.97 -25.27
C HIS A 21 14.44 0.66 -26.05
N ARG A 22 15.44 0.52 -26.94
CA ARG A 22 15.73 -0.73 -27.65
C ARG A 22 16.15 -1.82 -26.67
N PHE A 23 17.07 -1.52 -25.74
CA PHE A 23 17.47 -2.43 -24.68
C PHE A 23 16.27 -2.89 -23.82
N ILE A 24 15.41 -1.97 -23.37
CA ILE A 24 14.25 -2.30 -22.54
C ILE A 24 13.25 -3.19 -23.29
N ARG A 25 13.05 -2.97 -24.57
CA ARG A 25 12.18 -3.84 -25.40
C ARG A 25 12.72 -5.25 -25.48
N GLU A 26 14.01 -5.37 -25.77
CA GLU A 26 14.67 -6.66 -25.85
C GLU A 26 14.67 -7.41 -24.52
N TYR A 27 15.01 -6.72 -23.44
CA TYR A 27 14.95 -7.30 -22.08
C TYR A 27 13.56 -7.84 -21.74
N ARG A 28 12.51 -7.10 -22.07
CA ARG A 28 11.12 -7.54 -21.85
C ARG A 28 10.75 -8.74 -22.72
N SER A 29 11.19 -8.77 -23.96
CA SER A 29 11.01 -9.93 -24.84
C SER A 29 11.62 -11.19 -24.23
N VAL A 30 12.84 -11.09 -23.73
CA VAL A 30 13.53 -12.20 -23.05
C VAL A 30 12.79 -12.61 -21.76
N VAL A 31 12.26 -11.67 -20.98
CA VAL A 31 11.45 -11.99 -19.79
C VAL A 31 10.16 -12.73 -20.18
N VAL A 32 9.49 -12.36 -21.29
CA VAL A 32 8.32 -13.12 -21.82
C VAL A 32 8.71 -14.54 -22.15
N GLN A 33 9.79 -14.73 -22.92
CA GLN A 33 10.26 -16.06 -23.31
C GLN A 33 10.55 -16.94 -22.08
N PHE A 34 11.22 -16.39 -21.05
CA PHE A 34 11.42 -17.12 -19.81
C PHE A 34 10.10 -17.43 -19.09
N ILE A 35 9.15 -16.50 -19.03
CA ILE A 35 7.82 -16.76 -18.46
C ILE A 35 7.15 -17.91 -19.19
N ASP A 36 7.22 -17.96 -20.53
CA ASP A 36 6.62 -19.01 -21.33
C ASP A 36 7.22 -20.38 -21.03
N LEU A 37 8.54 -20.46 -20.88
CA LEU A 37 9.24 -21.71 -20.56
C LEU A 37 8.92 -22.23 -19.14
N ILE A 38 8.83 -21.33 -18.16
CA ILE A 38 8.67 -21.74 -16.75
C ILE A 38 7.21 -21.75 -16.26
N TRP A 39 6.26 -21.31 -17.09
CA TRP A 39 4.87 -21.16 -16.68
C TRP A 39 4.19 -22.46 -16.25
N ASN A 40 4.49 -23.54 -16.93
CA ASN A 40 3.90 -24.86 -16.71
C ASN A 40 4.74 -25.76 -15.79
N LEU A 41 5.85 -25.24 -15.25
CA LEU A 41 6.66 -26.01 -14.29
C LEU A 41 5.94 -26.12 -12.94
N ASP A 42 5.92 -27.31 -12.36
CA ASP A 42 5.32 -27.54 -11.04
C ASP A 42 6.05 -26.76 -9.94
N LYS A 43 7.38 -26.69 -10.06
CA LYS A 43 8.25 -25.96 -9.12
C LYS A 43 9.08 -24.93 -9.88
N ILE A 44 8.80 -23.67 -9.60
CA ILE A 44 9.54 -22.56 -10.22
C ILE A 44 10.90 -22.41 -9.51
N PRO A 45 12.02 -22.60 -10.21
CA PRO A 45 13.36 -22.49 -9.61
C PRO A 45 13.67 -21.04 -9.21
N SER A 46 14.48 -20.86 -8.17
CA SER A 46 14.97 -19.54 -7.74
C SER A 46 16.04 -19.00 -8.71
N LEU A 47 16.87 -19.88 -9.20
CA LEU A 47 17.84 -19.65 -10.28
C LEU A 47 17.45 -20.54 -11.45
N LEU A 48 17.49 -20.01 -12.66
CA LEU A 48 17.17 -20.81 -13.85
C LEU A 48 18.33 -21.74 -14.18
N PRO A 49 18.02 -23.02 -14.47
CA PRO A 49 18.99 -23.98 -14.99
C PRO A 49 19.65 -23.47 -16.29
N LYS A 50 20.88 -23.92 -16.56
CA LYS A 50 21.62 -23.53 -17.75
C LYS A 50 20.89 -23.93 -19.03
N GLU A 51 20.22 -25.08 -19.02
CA GLU A 51 19.44 -25.65 -20.12
C GLU A 51 18.31 -24.71 -20.56
N LEU A 52 17.58 -24.09 -19.61
CA LEU A 52 16.54 -23.11 -19.92
C LEU A 52 17.13 -21.81 -20.43
N THR A 53 18.30 -21.43 -19.93
CA THR A 53 18.96 -20.18 -20.36
C THR A 53 19.54 -20.35 -21.77
N SER A 54 20.07 -21.51 -22.14
CA SER A 54 20.62 -21.79 -23.46
C SER A 54 19.56 -21.77 -24.56
N GLN A 55 18.32 -22.20 -24.28
CA GLN A 55 17.21 -22.16 -25.25
C GLN A 55 16.88 -20.74 -25.75
N ILE A 56 17.13 -19.72 -24.92
CA ILE A 56 16.85 -18.31 -25.27
C ILE A 56 18.08 -17.59 -25.82
N LYS A 57 19.28 -18.06 -25.50
CA LYS A 57 20.55 -17.38 -25.80
C LYS A 57 20.73 -17.04 -27.30
N ASN A 58 20.28 -17.91 -28.18
CA ASN A 58 20.45 -17.73 -29.60
C ASN A 58 19.48 -16.72 -30.24
N ASN A 59 18.46 -16.28 -29.51
CA ASN A 59 17.39 -15.40 -30.01
C ASN A 59 17.49 -13.95 -29.50
N SER A 60 18.59 -13.59 -28.82
CA SER A 60 18.74 -12.24 -28.26
C SER A 60 20.18 -11.76 -28.31
N TRP A 61 20.34 -10.48 -28.59
CA TRP A 61 21.64 -9.80 -28.56
C TRP A 61 22.11 -9.40 -27.14
N LEU A 62 21.29 -9.65 -26.11
CA LEU A 62 21.65 -9.36 -24.73
C LEU A 62 22.81 -10.23 -24.25
N SER A 63 23.62 -9.71 -23.33
CA SER A 63 24.68 -10.52 -22.72
C SER A 63 24.08 -11.67 -21.89
N ALA A 64 24.78 -12.79 -21.81
CA ALA A 64 24.35 -13.95 -21.01
C ALA A 64 24.03 -13.59 -19.56
N ARG A 65 24.77 -12.65 -18.97
CA ARG A 65 24.53 -12.17 -17.61
C ARG A 65 23.24 -11.37 -17.48
N ILE A 66 22.88 -10.53 -18.48
CA ILE A 66 21.57 -9.83 -18.52
C ILE A 66 20.45 -10.83 -18.65
N MET A 67 20.61 -11.87 -19.45
CA MET A 67 19.61 -12.94 -19.58
C MET A 67 19.37 -13.65 -18.24
N GLN A 68 20.41 -13.89 -17.44
CA GLN A 68 20.26 -14.44 -16.08
C GLN A 68 19.42 -13.48 -15.17
N CYS A 69 19.64 -12.16 -15.26
CA CYS A 69 18.82 -11.19 -14.53
C CYS A 69 17.36 -11.22 -14.99
N ALA A 70 17.12 -11.25 -16.29
CA ALA A 70 15.78 -11.35 -16.88
C ALA A 70 15.07 -12.66 -16.45
N GLY A 71 15.79 -13.75 -16.44
CA GLY A 71 15.30 -15.06 -16.00
C GLY A 71 14.95 -15.08 -14.50
N LYS A 72 15.82 -14.51 -13.65
CA LYS A 72 15.54 -14.35 -12.22
C LYS A 72 14.29 -13.50 -11.98
N GLN A 73 14.13 -12.40 -12.73
CA GLN A 73 12.95 -11.55 -12.66
C GLN A 73 11.70 -12.30 -13.12
N ALA A 74 11.76 -13.06 -14.23
CA ALA A 74 10.67 -13.91 -14.71
C ALA A 74 10.23 -14.93 -13.66
N SER A 75 11.17 -15.66 -13.05
CA SER A 75 10.91 -16.61 -11.95
C SER A 75 10.19 -15.95 -10.79
N GLY A 76 10.62 -14.75 -10.38
CA GLY A 76 9.96 -13.96 -9.33
C GLY A 76 8.52 -13.59 -9.67
N ILE A 77 8.27 -13.18 -10.93
CA ILE A 77 6.94 -12.80 -11.43
C ILE A 77 6.01 -14.02 -11.47
N VAL A 78 6.47 -15.16 -11.99
CA VAL A 78 5.67 -16.39 -12.06
C VAL A 78 5.35 -16.92 -10.67
N ARG A 79 6.35 -17.03 -9.79
CA ARG A 79 6.14 -17.42 -8.38
C ARG A 79 5.12 -16.53 -7.68
N GLY A 80 5.25 -15.20 -7.83
CA GLY A 80 4.30 -14.25 -7.25
C GLY A 80 2.87 -14.41 -7.78
N THR A 81 2.71 -14.78 -9.06
CA THR A 81 1.41 -15.03 -9.69
C THR A 81 0.81 -16.34 -9.20
N GLN A 82 1.58 -17.42 -9.17
CA GLN A 82 1.14 -18.73 -8.65
C GLN A 82 0.82 -18.69 -7.15
N LEU A 83 1.59 -17.94 -6.35
CA LEU A 83 1.34 -17.78 -4.93
C LEU A 83 -0.02 -17.12 -4.65
N LYS A 84 -0.45 -16.18 -5.49
CA LYS A 84 -1.80 -15.59 -5.37
C LYS A 84 -2.90 -16.63 -5.54
N GLN A 85 -2.71 -17.60 -6.43
CA GLN A 85 -3.67 -18.70 -6.63
C GLN A 85 -3.66 -19.67 -5.47
N LYS A 86 -2.48 -20.12 -5.02
CA LYS A 86 -2.37 -20.98 -3.84
C LYS A 86 -3.04 -20.35 -2.61
N ARG A 87 -2.87 -19.03 -2.41
CA ARG A 87 -3.56 -18.30 -1.33
C ARG A 87 -5.09 -18.25 -1.51
N ARG A 88 -5.60 -18.19 -2.74
CA ARG A 88 -7.05 -18.26 -2.99
C ARG A 88 -7.62 -19.63 -2.67
N LEU A 89 -6.96 -20.70 -3.13
CA LEU A 89 -7.34 -22.09 -2.79
C LEU A 89 -7.34 -22.31 -1.29
N PHE A 90 -6.27 -21.97 -0.61
CA PHE A 90 -6.19 -22.04 0.85
C PHE A 90 -7.32 -21.29 1.55
N MET A 91 -7.69 -20.10 1.04
CA MET A 91 -8.80 -19.33 1.60
C MET A 91 -10.16 -20.00 1.36
N ILE A 92 -10.36 -20.67 0.21
CA ILE A 92 -11.56 -21.44 -0.10
C ILE A 92 -11.70 -22.59 0.89
N GLU A 93 -10.65 -23.40 1.04
CA GLU A 93 -10.60 -24.52 1.99
C GLU A 93 -10.84 -24.06 3.43
N LYS A 94 -10.19 -22.97 3.84
CA LYS A 94 -10.40 -22.38 5.17
C LYS A 94 -11.85 -21.97 5.40
N LEU A 95 -12.49 -21.33 4.42
CA LEU A 95 -13.90 -20.94 4.52
C LEU A 95 -14.85 -22.14 4.56
N GLN A 96 -14.51 -23.24 3.88
CA GLN A 96 -15.24 -24.51 3.95
C GLN A 96 -15.16 -25.12 5.35
N LYS A 97 -13.94 -25.27 5.90
CA LYS A 97 -13.70 -25.75 7.26
C LYS A 97 -14.40 -24.90 8.34
N GLU A 98 -14.53 -23.59 8.10
CA GLU A 98 -15.26 -22.68 8.99
C GLU A 98 -16.78 -22.70 8.79
N GLY A 99 -17.36 -23.58 7.96
CA GLY A 99 -18.80 -23.66 7.65
C GLY A 99 -19.35 -22.44 6.90
N LYS A 100 -18.47 -21.63 6.28
CA LYS A 100 -18.86 -20.41 5.54
C LYS A 100 -19.10 -20.71 4.06
N PHE A 101 -19.91 -21.72 3.76
CA PHE A 101 -20.12 -22.27 2.41
C PHE A 101 -20.51 -21.21 1.37
N LYS A 102 -21.42 -20.28 1.69
CA LYS A 102 -21.83 -19.20 0.77
C LYS A 102 -20.67 -18.32 0.33
N LYS A 103 -19.73 -18.02 1.23
CA LYS A 103 -18.53 -17.22 0.92
C LYS A 103 -17.51 -18.05 0.16
N SER A 104 -17.33 -19.31 0.51
CA SER A 104 -16.45 -20.24 -0.19
C SER A 104 -16.89 -20.44 -1.63
N ARG A 105 -18.19 -20.72 -1.88
CA ARG A 105 -18.76 -20.87 -3.23
C ARG A 105 -18.51 -19.64 -4.10
N LYS A 106 -18.78 -18.45 -3.59
CA LYS A 106 -18.51 -17.19 -4.31
C LYS A 106 -17.02 -17.00 -4.64
N LEU A 107 -16.14 -17.39 -3.73
CA LEU A 107 -14.70 -17.31 -3.97
C LEU A 107 -14.24 -18.38 -4.98
N GLN A 108 -14.86 -19.57 -4.97
CA GLN A 108 -14.63 -20.64 -5.95
C GLN A 108 -15.09 -20.21 -7.35
N GLU A 109 -16.25 -19.58 -7.49
CA GLU A 109 -16.71 -19.03 -8.76
C GLU A 109 -15.72 -17.99 -9.33
N ILE A 110 -15.20 -17.09 -8.46
CA ILE A 110 -14.17 -16.13 -8.84
C ILE A 110 -12.87 -16.83 -9.25
N TYR A 111 -12.48 -17.89 -8.56
CA TYR A 111 -11.29 -18.68 -8.88
C TYR A 111 -11.44 -19.36 -10.24
N ASN A 112 -12.57 -20.02 -10.48
CA ASN A 112 -12.86 -20.72 -11.74
C ASN A 112 -12.97 -19.75 -12.92
N LYS A 113 -13.61 -18.59 -12.72
CA LYS A 113 -13.78 -17.55 -13.75
C LYS A 113 -12.48 -16.83 -14.10
N ASN A 114 -11.59 -16.66 -13.13
CA ASN A 114 -10.27 -16.08 -13.31
C ASN A 114 -9.21 -17.18 -13.39
N LYS A 115 -9.26 -18.04 -14.42
CA LYS A 115 -8.14 -18.94 -14.73
C LYS A 115 -6.84 -18.14 -14.74
N ILE A 116 -5.78 -18.74 -14.22
CA ILE A 116 -4.45 -18.10 -14.20
C ILE A 116 -4.09 -17.70 -15.61
N SER A 117 -4.02 -16.40 -15.86
CA SER A 117 -3.42 -15.88 -17.08
C SER A 117 -1.96 -15.52 -16.83
N LYS A 118 -1.13 -15.72 -17.85
CA LYS A 118 0.25 -15.25 -17.82
C LYS A 118 0.27 -13.75 -17.48
N PRO A 119 1.19 -13.29 -16.61
CA PRO A 119 1.25 -11.91 -16.20
C PRO A 119 1.59 -10.98 -17.37
N ASN A 120 0.89 -9.84 -17.45
CA ASN A 120 1.25 -8.79 -18.40
C ASN A 120 2.47 -8.04 -17.89
N ILE A 121 3.54 -8.05 -18.68
CA ILE A 121 4.83 -7.44 -18.34
C ILE A 121 5.16 -6.16 -19.12
N ASN A 122 4.22 -5.61 -19.90
CA ASN A 122 4.48 -4.44 -20.77
C ASN A 122 5.10 -3.24 -20.04
N ASN A 123 4.89 -3.14 -18.75
CA ASN A 123 5.34 -2.02 -17.92
C ASN A 123 6.37 -2.39 -16.83
N ILE A 124 6.96 -3.60 -16.90
CA ILE A 124 8.00 -3.95 -15.93
C ILE A 124 9.24 -3.06 -16.10
N GLU A 125 9.85 -2.72 -14.98
CA GLU A 125 11.18 -2.09 -14.96
C GLU A 125 12.24 -3.19 -15.07
N CYS A 126 13.28 -2.97 -15.86
CA CYS A 126 14.41 -3.90 -15.97
C CYS A 126 15.21 -3.86 -14.67
N GLU A 127 15.46 -5.00 -14.04
CA GLU A 127 16.30 -5.13 -12.85
C GLU A 127 17.75 -5.30 -13.26
N LEU A 128 18.62 -4.37 -12.87
CA LEU A 128 20.03 -4.35 -13.17
C LEU A 128 20.82 -4.32 -11.86
N ASP A 129 21.74 -5.24 -11.68
CA ASP A 129 22.62 -5.30 -10.52
C ASP A 129 23.93 -4.54 -10.74
N GLU A 130 24.84 -4.58 -9.78
CA GLU A 130 26.13 -3.88 -9.78
C GLU A 130 27.04 -4.22 -10.96
N ARG A 131 26.86 -5.36 -11.59
CA ARG A 131 27.65 -5.79 -12.75
C ARG A 131 27.38 -4.95 -13.99
N PHE A 132 26.21 -4.31 -14.05
CA PHE A 132 25.73 -3.53 -15.19
C PHE A 132 25.66 -2.04 -14.93
N VAL A 133 25.70 -1.64 -13.66
CA VAL A 133 25.41 -0.27 -13.24
C VAL A 133 26.53 0.29 -12.38
N LYS A 134 27.07 1.44 -12.78
CA LYS A 134 27.90 2.30 -11.94
C LYS A 134 27.18 3.64 -11.78
N ILE A 135 27.08 4.12 -10.54
CA ILE A 135 26.48 5.41 -10.23
C ILE A 135 27.61 6.36 -9.81
N ASN A 136 27.80 7.41 -10.59
CA ASN A 136 28.83 8.44 -10.33
C ASN A 136 28.11 9.74 -9.96
N PHE A 137 28.54 10.37 -8.87
CA PHE A 137 28.12 11.70 -8.47
C PHE A 137 29.16 12.69 -8.91
N ASP A 138 29.00 13.28 -10.10
CA ASP A 138 29.92 14.23 -10.69
C ASP A 138 29.56 15.65 -10.24
N LYS A 139 30.54 16.36 -9.71
CA LYS A 139 30.44 17.77 -9.26
C LYS A 139 30.72 18.79 -10.36
N ASN A 140 31.27 18.36 -11.50
CA ASN A 140 31.75 19.24 -12.56
C ASN A 140 30.76 19.42 -13.71
N THR A 141 29.50 19.01 -13.53
CA THR A 141 28.44 19.15 -14.55
C THR A 141 27.19 19.76 -13.97
N ASN A 142 26.28 20.23 -14.84
CA ASN A 142 24.95 20.71 -14.45
C ASN A 142 24.01 19.60 -13.94
N PHE A 143 24.49 18.37 -13.83
CA PHE A 143 23.74 17.20 -13.34
C PHE A 143 24.30 16.75 -12.00
N ASP A 144 23.41 16.20 -11.17
CA ASP A 144 23.80 15.72 -9.83
C ASP A 144 24.43 14.32 -9.85
N GLY A 145 24.39 13.65 -10.98
CA GLY A 145 25.03 12.35 -11.14
C GLY A 145 24.74 11.68 -12.48
N TRP A 146 25.41 10.56 -12.70
CA TRP A 146 25.40 9.79 -13.92
C TRP A 146 25.19 8.31 -13.62
N ILE A 147 24.34 7.67 -14.42
CA ILE A 147 24.16 6.22 -14.44
C ILE A 147 24.94 5.68 -15.63
N LEU A 148 26.03 4.99 -15.38
CA LEU A 148 26.75 4.28 -16.40
C LEU A 148 26.25 2.85 -16.50
N LEU A 149 25.67 2.50 -17.64
CA LEU A 149 25.22 1.15 -17.98
C LEU A 149 26.23 0.50 -18.91
N THR A 150 26.68 -0.71 -18.55
CA THR A 150 27.68 -1.48 -19.30
C THR A 150 27.29 -2.95 -19.37
N SER A 151 27.98 -3.70 -20.23
CA SER A 151 27.80 -5.18 -20.35
C SER A 151 26.38 -5.62 -20.71
N LEU A 152 25.59 -4.74 -21.34
CA LEU A 152 24.20 -5.04 -21.72
C LEU A 152 24.11 -6.02 -22.90
N GLY A 153 25.08 -6.07 -23.74
CA GLY A 153 25.18 -6.79 -25.02
C GLY A 153 25.65 -5.85 -26.14
N ASN A 154 26.12 -6.37 -27.27
CA ASN A 154 26.57 -5.63 -28.44
C ASN A 154 27.52 -4.45 -28.09
N LYS A 155 28.38 -4.63 -27.08
CA LYS A 155 29.33 -3.61 -26.59
C LYS A 155 28.66 -2.28 -26.19
N ILE A 156 27.33 -2.28 -25.95
CA ILE A 156 26.58 -1.06 -25.57
C ILE A 156 27.07 -0.53 -24.24
N LYS A 157 27.42 0.77 -24.25
CA LYS A 157 27.78 1.55 -23.08
C LYS A 157 26.95 2.84 -23.07
N LEU A 158 26.16 3.07 -22.02
CA LEU A 158 25.29 4.23 -21.91
C LEU A 158 25.64 5.03 -20.65
N ASN A 159 25.86 6.32 -20.81
CA ASN A 159 26.04 7.24 -19.70
C ASN A 159 24.84 8.20 -19.65
N ILE A 160 23.98 8.07 -18.64
CA ILE A 160 22.68 8.74 -18.52
C ILE A 160 22.71 9.70 -17.34
N PRO A 161 22.55 11.02 -17.57
CA PRO A 161 22.51 12.01 -16.49
C PRO A 161 21.20 11.97 -15.72
N PHE A 162 21.26 12.32 -14.43
CA PHE A 162 20.08 12.52 -13.61
C PHE A 162 20.23 13.69 -12.63
N LYS A 163 19.10 14.19 -12.14
CA LYS A 163 19.07 15.18 -11.05
C LYS A 163 18.44 14.59 -9.81
N LYS A 164 19.02 14.91 -8.66
CA LYS A 164 18.48 14.54 -7.36
C LYS A 164 17.34 15.50 -7.01
N HIS A 165 16.28 14.96 -6.45
CA HIS A 165 15.19 15.75 -5.87
C HIS A 165 15.24 15.66 -4.33
N LYS A 166 14.48 16.49 -3.62
CA LYS A 166 14.52 16.60 -2.16
C LYS A 166 14.43 15.24 -1.44
N HIS A 167 13.56 14.33 -1.91
CA HIS A 167 13.42 13.01 -1.30
C HIS A 167 14.65 12.10 -1.55
N PHE A 168 15.29 12.20 -2.73
CA PHE A 168 16.54 11.49 -3.02
C PHE A 168 17.65 11.92 -2.05
N ASN A 169 17.82 13.25 -1.86
CA ASN A 169 18.80 13.79 -0.91
C ASN A 169 18.54 13.33 0.52
N LYS A 170 17.26 13.32 0.96
CA LYS A 170 16.88 12.78 2.27
C LYS A 170 17.27 11.31 2.43
N MET A 171 17.12 10.49 1.37
CA MET A 171 17.53 9.07 1.44
C MET A 171 19.05 8.92 1.52
N LEU A 172 19.81 9.75 0.80
CA LEU A 172 21.28 9.76 0.88
C LEU A 172 21.81 10.20 2.25
N GLN A 173 21.14 11.16 2.89
CA GLN A 173 21.53 11.63 4.23
C GLN A 173 21.33 10.56 5.32
N ASN A 174 20.29 9.71 5.14
CA ASN A 174 19.88 8.73 6.14
C ASN A 174 20.32 7.29 5.85
N GLY A 175 21.12 7.08 4.80
CA GLY A 175 21.55 5.74 4.44
C GLY A 175 22.46 5.70 3.22
N SER A 176 22.74 4.51 2.74
CA SER A 176 23.60 4.26 1.59
C SER A 176 22.80 3.82 0.36
N ILE A 177 23.27 4.20 -0.83
CA ILE A 177 22.67 3.77 -2.08
C ILE A 177 23.11 2.33 -2.42
N LYS A 178 22.16 1.48 -2.80
CA LYS A 178 22.49 0.14 -3.28
C LYS A 178 23.02 0.18 -4.71
N LYS A 179 23.93 -0.73 -5.02
CA LYS A 179 24.62 -0.78 -6.30
C LYS A 179 23.73 -1.17 -7.49
N GLY A 180 22.55 -1.78 -7.27
CA GLY A 180 21.61 -2.13 -8.32
C GLY A 180 20.50 -1.09 -8.49
N ILE A 181 19.92 -1.02 -9.70
CA ILE A 181 18.79 -0.15 -10.02
C ILE A 181 17.69 -0.91 -10.77
N ARG A 182 16.49 -0.31 -10.80
CA ARG A 182 15.46 -0.67 -11.78
C ARG A 182 15.32 0.45 -12.78
N ILE A 183 15.25 0.12 -14.07
CA ILE A 183 15.17 1.12 -15.13
C ILE A 183 13.95 0.89 -16.02
N SER A 184 13.27 1.97 -16.36
CA SER A 184 12.13 2.02 -17.27
C SER A 184 12.39 3.03 -18.39
N LYS A 185 11.46 3.19 -19.33
CA LYS A 185 11.59 4.16 -20.43
C LYS A 185 11.82 5.61 -19.96
N HIS A 186 11.28 5.98 -18.80
CA HIS A 186 11.23 7.37 -18.36
C HIS A 186 11.93 7.62 -17.02
N ASN A 187 12.19 6.56 -16.25
CA ASN A 187 12.69 6.68 -14.89
C ASN A 187 13.72 5.63 -14.55
N ALA A 188 14.66 6.00 -13.69
CA ALA A 188 15.49 5.08 -12.93
C ALA A 188 15.02 5.06 -11.48
N THR A 189 14.86 3.87 -10.91
CA THR A 189 14.50 3.62 -9.52
C THR A 189 15.75 3.21 -8.77
N PHE A 190 16.19 4.04 -7.84
CA PHE A 190 17.31 3.77 -6.95
C PHE A 190 16.80 3.15 -5.66
N MET A 191 17.55 2.20 -5.15
CA MET A 191 17.30 1.55 -3.87
C MET A 191 18.32 2.04 -2.84
N PHE A 192 17.86 2.28 -1.63
CA PHE A 192 18.66 2.76 -0.52
C PHE A 192 18.54 1.78 0.65
N ASP A 193 19.65 1.53 1.30
CA ASP A 193 19.69 0.94 2.63
C ASP A 193 19.70 2.08 3.63
N VAL A 194 18.55 2.39 4.18
CA VAL A 194 18.34 3.49 5.11
C VAL A 194 18.44 2.95 6.52
N ASN A 195 19.10 3.68 7.41
CA ASN A 195 19.22 3.32 8.80
C ASN A 195 17.84 3.07 9.41
N ASP A 196 17.74 2.06 10.24
CA ASP A 196 16.53 1.80 10.99
C ASP A 196 16.33 2.90 12.04
N VAL A 197 15.09 3.34 12.18
CA VAL A 197 14.72 4.33 13.20
C VAL A 197 14.20 3.56 14.39
N ASN A 198 14.82 3.76 15.55
CA ASN A 198 14.36 3.16 16.79
C ASN A 198 12.95 3.64 17.13
N ASN A 199 12.15 2.74 17.68
CA ASN A 199 10.82 3.10 18.16
C ASN A 199 10.93 4.06 19.32
N LYS A 200 10.04 5.06 19.33
CA LYS A 200 9.94 6.01 20.45
C LYS A 200 9.54 5.27 21.73
N SER A 201 10.29 5.49 22.81
CA SER A 201 10.00 4.93 24.14
C SER A 201 8.86 5.67 24.84
N GLU A 202 8.76 6.99 24.60
CA GLU A 202 7.82 7.90 25.26
C GLU A 202 6.88 8.56 24.25
N GLY A 203 5.72 9.02 24.74
CA GLY A 203 4.72 9.70 23.97
C GLY A 203 3.33 9.09 24.08
N MET A 204 2.34 9.75 23.49
CA MET A 204 0.94 9.35 23.53
C MET A 204 0.60 8.24 22.53
N VAL A 205 -0.52 7.57 22.79
CA VAL A 205 -1.20 6.69 21.84
C VAL A 205 -2.22 7.52 21.07
N MET A 206 -2.12 7.54 19.75
CA MET A 206 -3.04 8.26 18.88
C MET A 206 -3.89 7.29 18.06
N GLY A 207 -5.21 7.44 18.11
CA GLY A 207 -6.15 6.74 17.21
C GLY A 207 -6.29 7.47 15.88
N ILE A 208 -6.30 6.72 14.78
CA ILE A 208 -6.55 7.26 13.42
C ILE A 208 -7.71 6.52 12.78
N ASP A 209 -8.81 7.24 12.56
CA ASP A 209 -9.92 6.80 11.71
C ASP A 209 -9.68 7.22 10.26
N ILE A 210 -10.07 6.34 9.32
CA ILE A 210 -9.95 6.61 7.88
C ILE A 210 -11.29 6.53 7.19
N GLY A 211 -11.57 7.52 6.37
CA GLY A 211 -12.82 7.58 5.62
C GLY A 211 -12.64 7.97 4.16
N GLN A 212 -13.74 7.94 3.43
CA GLN A 212 -13.80 8.44 2.07
C GLN A 212 -14.15 9.94 2.06
N THR A 213 -14.94 10.40 3.01
CA THR A 213 -15.34 11.80 3.17
C THR A 213 -14.25 12.57 3.92
N THR A 214 -13.92 12.17 5.13
CA THR A 214 -12.72 12.60 5.84
C THR A 214 -11.66 11.56 5.62
N THR A 215 -10.52 11.94 5.06
CA THR A 215 -9.49 10.96 4.68
C THR A 215 -8.77 10.42 5.90
N LEU A 216 -8.40 11.31 6.83
CA LEU A 216 -7.83 10.97 8.13
C LEU A 216 -8.46 11.87 9.20
N SER A 217 -8.90 11.26 10.31
CA SER A 217 -9.28 11.94 11.55
C SER A 217 -8.49 11.31 12.69
N THR A 218 -7.96 12.11 13.60
CA THR A 218 -7.10 11.65 14.69
C THR A 218 -7.72 11.95 16.05
N SER A 219 -7.37 11.16 17.07
CA SER A 219 -7.87 11.35 18.44
C SER A 219 -7.39 12.64 19.10
N ASN A 220 -6.35 13.29 18.57
CA ASN A 220 -5.89 14.62 19.01
C ASN A 220 -6.49 15.76 18.15
N GLY A 221 -7.56 15.50 17.38
CA GLY A 221 -8.36 16.52 16.71
C GLY A 221 -7.88 16.94 15.32
N GLN A 222 -6.85 16.33 14.72
CA GLN A 222 -6.46 16.66 13.37
C GLN A 222 -7.48 16.08 12.38
N VAL A 223 -7.95 16.92 11.44
CA VAL A 223 -8.84 16.53 10.35
C VAL A 223 -8.15 16.84 9.03
N LEU A 224 -7.83 15.81 8.25
CA LEU A 224 -7.07 15.90 7.02
C LEU A 224 -7.90 15.33 5.87
N ASP A 225 -8.56 16.20 5.10
CA ASP A 225 -9.53 15.80 4.07
C ASP A 225 -9.39 16.50 2.73
N LYS A 226 -8.64 17.64 2.66
CA LYS A 226 -8.50 18.46 1.45
C LYS A 226 -7.05 18.71 1.07
N CYS A 227 -6.76 18.67 -0.22
CA CYS A 227 -5.50 19.17 -0.74
C CYS A 227 -5.58 20.69 -1.02
N PRO A 228 -4.45 21.38 -1.31
CA PRO A 228 -4.43 22.82 -1.57
C PRO A 228 -5.36 23.27 -2.70
N HIS A 229 -5.68 22.37 -3.64
CA HIS A 229 -6.59 22.63 -4.75
C HIS A 229 -8.06 22.30 -4.43
N GLY A 230 -8.42 22.12 -3.15
CA GLY A 230 -9.79 21.86 -2.71
C GLY A 230 -10.32 20.45 -3.00
N HIS A 231 -9.51 19.53 -3.54
CA HIS A 231 -9.96 18.16 -3.80
C HIS A 231 -10.00 17.33 -2.53
N THR A 232 -11.09 16.58 -2.37
CA THR A 232 -11.26 15.55 -1.33
C THR A 232 -11.04 14.15 -1.93
N TYR A 233 -10.82 13.15 -1.08
CA TYR A 233 -10.72 11.76 -1.54
C TYR A 233 -11.99 11.30 -2.27
N ALA A 234 -13.16 11.66 -1.73
CA ALA A 234 -14.46 11.37 -2.35
C ALA A 234 -14.57 11.96 -3.76
N SER A 235 -14.17 13.23 -3.95
CA SER A 235 -14.21 13.89 -5.24
C SER A 235 -13.32 13.21 -6.28
N ILE A 236 -12.13 12.76 -5.88
CA ILE A 236 -11.20 12.03 -6.74
C ILE A 236 -11.74 10.64 -7.09
N CYS A 237 -12.33 9.92 -6.12
CA CYS A 237 -12.98 8.62 -6.38
C CYS A 237 -14.18 8.76 -7.32
N ASN A 238 -14.96 9.85 -7.22
CA ASN A 238 -16.04 10.15 -8.14
C ASN A 238 -15.52 10.41 -9.57
N LYS A 239 -14.43 11.17 -9.71
CA LYS A 239 -13.78 11.38 -11.03
C LYS A 239 -13.34 10.05 -11.64
N LEU A 240 -12.74 9.15 -10.85
CA LEU A 240 -12.33 7.80 -11.32
C LEU A 240 -13.53 6.94 -11.74
N ALA A 241 -14.63 7.01 -11.00
CA ALA A 241 -15.84 6.26 -11.31
C ALA A 241 -16.45 6.60 -12.67
N LYS A 242 -16.27 7.84 -13.13
CA LYS A 242 -16.77 8.35 -14.41
C LYS A 242 -15.83 8.08 -15.61
N LYS A 243 -14.58 7.60 -15.38
CA LYS A 243 -13.61 7.40 -16.46
C LYS A 243 -13.57 5.95 -16.94
N LYS A 244 -13.30 5.75 -18.24
CA LYS A 244 -13.04 4.42 -18.81
C LYS A 244 -11.74 3.87 -18.21
N ARG A 245 -11.82 2.67 -17.65
CA ARG A 245 -10.67 2.00 -17.02
C ARG A 245 -9.52 1.87 -18.03
N ASN A 246 -8.29 2.08 -17.55
CA ASN A 246 -7.05 2.02 -18.34
C ASN A 246 -6.90 3.08 -19.43
N SER A 247 -7.83 4.04 -19.56
CA SER A 247 -7.64 5.18 -20.45
C SER A 247 -6.53 6.12 -19.93
N LYS A 248 -5.94 6.94 -20.81
CA LYS A 248 -4.95 7.96 -20.44
C LYS A 248 -5.48 8.90 -19.34
N ASN A 249 -6.74 9.30 -19.45
CA ASN A 249 -7.40 10.18 -18.46
C ASN A 249 -7.67 9.45 -17.13
N PHE A 250 -8.03 8.16 -17.16
CA PHE A 250 -8.15 7.35 -15.95
C PHE A 250 -6.82 7.28 -15.21
N ASN A 251 -5.73 7.00 -15.90
CA ASN A 251 -4.39 6.88 -15.31
C ASN A 251 -3.90 8.22 -14.73
N LYS A 252 -4.21 9.37 -15.36
CA LYS A 252 -3.94 10.70 -14.79
C LYS A 252 -4.64 10.88 -13.44
N VAL A 253 -5.91 10.48 -13.32
CA VAL A 253 -6.66 10.61 -12.05
C VAL A 253 -6.18 9.59 -11.00
N VAL A 254 -5.72 8.39 -11.40
CA VAL A 254 -5.04 7.44 -10.48
C VAL A 254 -3.79 8.08 -9.88
N ASN A 255 -2.95 8.71 -10.70
CA ASN A 255 -1.76 9.41 -10.22
C ASN A 255 -2.12 10.59 -9.30
N HIS A 256 -3.17 11.35 -9.64
CA HIS A 256 -3.68 12.42 -8.76
C HIS A 256 -4.12 11.85 -7.40
N ARG A 257 -4.83 10.71 -7.37
CA ARG A 257 -5.21 10.03 -6.12
C ARG A 257 -3.97 9.66 -5.28
N SER A 258 -2.95 9.06 -5.89
CA SER A 258 -1.73 8.69 -5.19
C SER A 258 -0.98 9.91 -4.63
N ASN A 259 -0.93 11.01 -5.37
CA ASN A 259 -0.33 12.27 -4.92
C ASN A 259 -1.14 12.88 -3.77
N TYR A 260 -2.47 12.87 -3.86
CA TYR A 260 -3.37 13.33 -2.81
C TYR A 260 -3.13 12.54 -1.51
N LEU A 261 -3.08 11.20 -1.56
CA LEU A 261 -2.85 10.39 -0.36
C LEU A 261 -1.51 10.70 0.30
N ARG A 262 -0.44 10.84 -0.50
CA ARG A 262 0.87 11.25 0.02
C ARG A 262 0.84 12.64 0.63
N TYR A 263 0.15 13.60 -0.01
CA TYR A 263 0.00 14.95 0.54
C TYR A 263 -0.69 14.91 1.91
N ILE A 264 -1.84 14.25 2.00
CA ILE A 264 -2.63 14.15 3.25
C ILE A 264 -1.80 13.51 4.36
N VAL A 265 -1.17 12.37 4.09
CA VAL A 265 -0.34 11.70 5.09
C VAL A 265 0.86 12.56 5.50
N ASN A 266 1.48 13.30 4.57
CA ASN A 266 2.60 14.18 4.90
C ASN A 266 2.20 15.36 5.82
N LYS A 267 0.94 15.80 5.78
CA LYS A 267 0.41 16.84 6.67
C LYS A 267 0.14 16.36 8.10
N LEU A 268 0.02 15.04 8.30
CA LEU A 268 -0.22 14.47 9.64
C LEU A 268 0.94 14.84 10.59
N ASN A 269 0.63 15.54 11.67
CA ASN A 269 1.58 15.81 12.75
C ASN A 269 1.64 14.61 13.70
N LEU A 270 2.87 14.15 14.02
CA LEU A 270 3.17 13.00 14.88
C LEU A 270 4.07 13.40 16.06
N ASP A 271 4.12 14.70 16.40
CA ASP A 271 4.87 15.18 17.54
C ASP A 271 4.27 14.62 18.83
N GLY A 272 5.11 14.13 19.72
CA GLY A 272 4.68 13.51 20.97
C GLY A 272 3.95 12.16 20.82
N VAL A 273 3.86 11.58 19.61
CA VAL A 273 3.18 10.31 19.37
C VAL A 273 4.19 9.17 19.32
N LYS A 274 4.00 8.13 20.14
CA LYS A 274 4.80 6.88 20.12
C LYS A 274 4.09 5.71 19.45
N ILE A 275 2.77 5.63 19.57
CA ILE A 275 1.95 4.55 19.01
C ILE A 275 0.78 5.14 18.23
N VAL A 276 0.54 4.61 17.05
CA VAL A 276 -0.68 4.87 16.28
C VAL A 276 -1.52 3.60 16.21
N ASN A 277 -2.73 3.71 16.73
CA ASN A 277 -3.77 2.70 16.57
C ASN A 277 -4.60 3.05 15.34
N ARG A 278 -4.69 2.15 14.37
CA ARG A 278 -5.53 2.31 13.19
C ARG A 278 -6.39 1.09 12.90
N GLU A 279 -7.46 1.28 12.17
CA GLU A 279 -8.33 0.18 11.78
C GLU A 279 -7.62 -0.86 10.91
N ASN A 280 -7.89 -2.15 11.19
CA ASN A 280 -7.45 -3.28 10.41
C ASN A 280 -8.48 -3.66 9.33
N ILE A 281 -8.65 -2.79 8.34
CA ILE A 281 -9.59 -3.02 7.24
C ILE A 281 -8.99 -4.02 6.25
N LYS A 282 -9.60 -5.22 6.17
CA LYS A 282 -9.23 -6.25 5.21
C LYS A 282 -10.44 -6.67 4.38
N ASN A 283 -10.25 -6.80 3.07
CA ASN A 283 -11.24 -7.41 2.17
C ASN A 283 -12.64 -6.76 2.17
N LEU A 284 -12.76 -5.49 2.55
CA LEU A 284 -14.03 -4.76 2.64
C LEU A 284 -14.89 -4.90 1.37
N ARG A 285 -14.26 -4.97 0.20
CA ARG A 285 -14.92 -5.02 -1.12
C ARG A 285 -15.15 -6.42 -1.68
N LYS A 286 -14.63 -7.48 -1.05
CA LYS A 286 -14.68 -8.83 -1.65
C LYS A 286 -16.07 -9.47 -1.61
N PHE A 287 -16.88 -9.10 -0.63
CA PHE A 287 -18.14 -9.78 -0.33
C PHE A 287 -19.34 -8.83 -0.27
N THR A 288 -19.19 -7.59 -0.74
CA THR A 288 -20.26 -6.58 -0.71
C THR A 288 -20.49 -6.00 -2.09
N ASN A 289 -21.74 -5.70 -2.42
CA ASN A 289 -22.08 -4.90 -3.59
C ASN A 289 -21.73 -3.45 -3.29
N THR A 290 -20.52 -3.05 -3.70
CA THR A 290 -20.05 -1.69 -3.49
C THR A 290 -20.29 -0.84 -4.72
N SER A 291 -20.63 0.44 -4.53
CA SER A 291 -20.76 1.41 -5.62
C SER A 291 -19.43 1.52 -6.40
N ARG A 292 -19.52 1.97 -7.67
CA ARG A 292 -18.33 2.17 -8.50
C ARG A 292 -17.34 3.16 -7.85
N ARG A 293 -17.83 4.18 -7.15
CA ARG A 293 -17.03 5.12 -6.35
C ARG A 293 -16.23 4.41 -5.26
N MET A 294 -16.90 3.55 -4.47
CA MET A 294 -16.25 2.78 -3.39
C MET A 294 -15.20 1.80 -3.90
N LYS A 295 -15.33 1.29 -5.13
CA LYS A 295 -14.29 0.45 -5.75
C LYS A 295 -12.97 1.18 -5.97
N HIS A 296 -12.99 2.52 -6.05
CA HIS A 296 -11.80 3.34 -6.21
C HIS A 296 -11.21 3.84 -4.89
N TRP A 297 -11.87 3.58 -3.75
CA TRP A 297 -11.31 3.86 -2.43
C TRP A 297 -10.16 2.88 -2.13
N ASN A 298 -8.94 3.35 -2.35
CA ASN A 298 -7.74 2.54 -2.19
C ASN A 298 -7.14 2.73 -0.79
N TYR A 299 -7.86 2.21 0.23
CA TYR A 299 -7.39 2.25 1.62
C TYR A 299 -6.07 1.46 1.82
N GLY A 300 -5.78 0.47 0.98
CA GLY A 300 -4.49 -0.23 1.02
C GLY A 300 -3.32 0.72 0.76
N GLU A 301 -3.38 1.52 -0.33
CA GLU A 301 -2.35 2.52 -0.63
C GLU A 301 -2.23 3.59 0.48
N LEU A 302 -3.37 4.02 1.06
CA LEU A 302 -3.37 4.94 2.19
C LEU A 302 -2.60 4.35 3.38
N PHE A 303 -2.88 3.09 3.73
CA PHE A 303 -2.17 2.41 4.81
C PHE A 303 -0.69 2.22 4.51
N ASP A 304 -0.32 1.86 3.28
CA ASP A 304 1.09 1.69 2.90
C ASP A 304 1.87 3.02 3.06
N VAL A 305 1.27 4.14 2.64
CA VAL A 305 1.88 5.47 2.79
C VAL A 305 1.94 5.90 4.26
N LEU A 306 0.88 5.64 5.03
CA LEU A 306 0.80 5.96 6.45
C LEU A 306 1.82 5.14 7.26
N ASP A 307 1.79 3.81 7.13
CA ASP A 307 2.70 2.90 7.83
C ASP A 307 4.16 3.26 7.52
N SER A 308 4.46 3.61 6.26
CA SER A 308 5.80 4.05 5.83
C SER A 308 6.26 5.36 6.49
N LYS A 309 5.34 6.32 6.71
CA LYS A 309 5.66 7.56 7.42
C LYS A 309 5.88 7.29 8.91
N LEU A 310 5.01 6.48 9.52
CA LEU A 310 5.10 6.12 10.94
C LEU A 310 6.42 5.40 11.24
N GLU A 311 6.77 4.39 10.43
CA GLU A 311 8.05 3.69 10.53
C GLU A 311 9.26 4.64 10.39
N ALA A 312 9.21 5.59 9.46
CA ALA A 312 10.29 6.57 9.26
C ALA A 312 10.43 7.58 10.42
N GLN A 313 9.47 7.64 11.34
CA GLN A 313 9.50 8.50 12.54
C GLN A 313 9.57 7.71 13.86
N GLY A 314 9.80 6.39 13.80
CA GLY A 314 9.89 5.53 14.98
C GLY A 314 8.56 5.39 15.73
N VAL A 315 7.43 5.55 15.04
CA VAL A 315 6.09 5.40 15.63
C VAL A 315 5.57 3.99 15.37
N LEU A 316 5.24 3.28 16.44
CA LEU A 316 4.66 1.94 16.36
C LEU A 316 3.23 1.97 15.81
N VAL A 317 2.85 0.93 15.05
CA VAL A 317 1.51 0.80 14.46
C VAL A 317 0.79 -0.41 15.01
N ASN A 318 -0.33 -0.18 15.70
CA ASN A 318 -1.26 -1.23 16.11
C ASN A 318 -2.47 -1.27 15.17
N LYS A 319 -2.82 -2.47 14.71
CA LYS A 319 -3.95 -2.72 13.80
C LYS A 319 -5.14 -3.21 14.60
N ILE A 320 -6.08 -2.32 14.89
CA ILE A 320 -7.24 -2.56 15.73
C ILE A 320 -8.42 -3.13 14.91
N ASN A 321 -9.19 -4.03 15.50
CA ASN A 321 -10.40 -4.53 14.89
C ASN A 321 -11.46 -3.41 14.79
N PRO A 322 -11.98 -3.06 13.58
CA PRO A 322 -12.90 -1.93 13.40
C PRO A 322 -14.33 -2.21 13.86
N THR A 323 -14.62 -3.37 14.44
CA THR A 323 -15.98 -3.76 14.82
C THR A 323 -16.50 -2.85 15.93
N TYR A 324 -17.58 -2.13 15.66
CA TYR A 324 -18.29 -1.21 16.57
C TYR A 324 -17.53 0.05 17.02
N THR A 325 -16.28 0.27 16.64
CA THR A 325 -15.51 1.46 17.04
C THR A 325 -16.22 2.78 16.69
N SER A 326 -16.91 2.84 15.55
CA SER A 326 -17.67 4.02 15.14
C SER A 326 -19.06 4.16 15.80
N GLN A 327 -19.51 3.16 16.56
CA GLN A 327 -20.83 3.13 17.23
C GLN A 327 -20.73 3.31 18.76
N ARG A 328 -19.54 3.10 19.32
CA ARG A 328 -19.25 3.24 20.73
C ARG A 328 -19.08 4.72 21.08
N CYS A 329 -19.67 5.14 22.20
CA CYS A 329 -19.38 6.44 22.78
C CYS A 329 -17.98 6.45 23.42
N SER A 330 -17.13 7.38 23.01
CA SER A 330 -15.78 7.50 23.57
C SER A 330 -15.79 7.95 25.03
N SER A 331 -16.85 8.61 25.48
CA SER A 331 -17.00 9.09 26.86
C SER A 331 -17.47 7.96 27.80
N CYS A 332 -18.62 7.33 27.55
CA CYS A 332 -19.23 6.39 28.49
C CYS A 332 -19.16 4.92 28.08
N GLY A 333 -18.69 4.59 26.88
CA GLY A 333 -18.62 3.22 26.38
C GLY A 333 -19.92 2.65 25.83
N TRP A 334 -21.06 3.36 25.91
CA TRP A 334 -22.32 2.91 25.33
C TRP A 334 -22.22 2.73 23.83
N THR A 335 -22.54 1.54 23.34
CA THR A 335 -22.38 1.14 21.94
C THR A 335 -23.73 0.81 21.33
N ARG A 336 -24.19 1.65 20.41
CA ARG A 336 -25.45 1.47 19.68
C ARG A 336 -25.32 2.04 18.28
N LYS A 337 -25.97 1.39 17.31
CA LYS A 337 -25.96 1.82 15.90
C LYS A 337 -26.52 3.24 15.74
N ASP A 338 -27.56 3.59 16.49
CA ASP A 338 -28.26 4.87 16.38
C ASP A 338 -27.46 6.06 16.96
N ASN A 339 -26.38 5.79 17.71
CA ASN A 339 -25.50 6.84 18.21
C ASN A 339 -24.83 7.62 17.06
N ARG A 340 -24.66 7.00 15.88
CA ARG A 340 -24.00 7.64 14.73
C ARG A 340 -25.02 7.88 13.61
N LYS A 341 -25.17 9.16 13.21
CA LYS A 341 -25.92 9.59 12.04
C LYS A 341 -25.00 10.41 11.12
N SER A 342 -24.47 9.77 10.06
CA SER A 342 -23.52 10.41 9.13
C SER A 342 -22.28 10.95 9.86
N LYS A 343 -22.09 12.27 9.89
CA LYS A 343 -20.99 12.98 10.56
C LYS A 343 -21.27 13.34 12.02
N ARG A 344 -22.50 13.22 12.48
CA ARG A 344 -22.89 13.53 13.85
C ARG A 344 -22.90 12.25 14.68
N PHE A 345 -22.26 12.30 15.83
CA PHE A 345 -22.36 11.29 16.89
C PHE A 345 -23.10 11.88 18.08
N LYS A 346 -24.13 11.21 18.55
CA LYS A 346 -24.85 11.55 19.78
C LYS A 346 -25.13 10.29 20.57
N CYS A 347 -24.60 10.25 21.79
CA CYS A 347 -24.82 9.09 22.68
C CYS A 347 -26.25 9.07 23.23
N GLY A 348 -26.96 7.98 23.03
CA GLY A 348 -28.31 7.80 23.59
C GLY A 348 -28.34 7.61 25.12
N LYS A 349 -27.20 7.54 25.82
CA LYS A 349 -27.11 7.38 27.27
C LYS A 349 -26.58 8.61 28.00
N CYS A 350 -25.35 9.02 27.70
CA CYS A 350 -24.75 10.19 28.37
C CYS A 350 -24.92 11.51 27.61
N GLN A 351 -25.65 11.50 26.47
CA GLN A 351 -25.94 12.65 25.62
C GLN A 351 -24.70 13.36 25.04
N CYS A 352 -23.49 12.76 25.16
CA CYS A 352 -22.29 13.29 24.57
C CYS A 352 -22.43 13.46 23.05
N GLU A 353 -22.17 14.66 22.54
CA GLU A 353 -22.20 14.97 21.11
C GLU A 353 -20.79 15.27 20.61
N LEU A 354 -20.40 14.66 19.48
CA LEU A 354 -19.10 14.83 18.84
C LEU A 354 -19.24 14.71 17.32
N ASP A 355 -18.22 15.13 16.59
CA ASP A 355 -18.02 14.65 15.23
C ASP A 355 -17.83 13.14 15.23
N ALA A 356 -18.48 12.44 14.32
CA ALA A 356 -18.50 10.98 14.31
C ALA A 356 -17.13 10.36 14.00
N ASP A 357 -16.28 11.04 13.22
CA ASP A 357 -14.95 10.54 12.89
C ASP A 357 -13.97 10.83 14.04
N LEU A 358 -14.16 11.97 14.76
CA LEU A 358 -13.43 12.24 15.99
C LEU A 358 -13.76 11.20 17.05
N ASN A 359 -15.05 10.91 17.28
CA ASN A 359 -15.45 9.85 18.22
C ASN A 359 -14.85 8.48 17.86
N ALA A 360 -14.82 8.13 16.56
CA ALA A 360 -14.21 6.89 16.10
C ALA A 360 -12.70 6.86 16.36
N SER A 361 -11.99 7.95 16.10
CA SER A 361 -10.55 8.05 16.35
C SER A 361 -10.21 8.00 17.84
N LEU A 362 -11.02 8.61 18.71
CA LEU A 362 -10.91 8.48 20.18
C LEU A 362 -11.07 7.03 20.62
N ASN A 363 -12.05 6.30 20.07
CA ASN A 363 -12.23 4.89 20.38
C ASN A 363 -11.05 4.01 19.92
N LEU A 364 -10.39 4.39 18.82
CA LEU A 364 -9.18 3.70 18.36
C LEU A 364 -7.96 3.98 19.26
N SER A 365 -7.89 5.15 19.93
CA SER A 365 -6.78 5.43 20.86
C SER A 365 -6.85 4.58 22.12
N PHE A 366 -8.01 4.08 22.49
CA PHE A 366 -8.17 3.17 23.63
C PHE A 366 -7.71 1.76 23.30
N ASN A 367 -7.21 1.04 24.30
CA ASN A 367 -6.87 -0.37 24.19
C ASN A 367 -8.12 -1.24 24.47
N LEU A 368 -9.11 -1.18 23.56
CA LEU A 368 -10.36 -1.90 23.70
C LEU A 368 -10.15 -3.40 23.51
N VAL A 369 -10.73 -4.20 24.40
CA VAL A 369 -10.74 -5.65 24.27
C VAL A 369 -11.51 -6.07 23.00
N PRO A 370 -10.94 -6.91 22.11
CA PRO A 370 -11.59 -7.32 20.89
C PRO A 370 -12.88 -8.10 21.16
N ILE A 371 -13.98 -7.70 20.50
CA ILE A 371 -15.27 -8.40 20.59
C ILE A 371 -15.19 -9.70 19.80
N THR A 372 -15.46 -10.84 20.44
CA THR A 372 -15.46 -12.16 19.81
C THR A 372 -16.60 -12.34 18.82
N LYS A 373 -16.53 -13.39 17.99
CA LYS A 373 -17.60 -13.71 17.03
C LYS A 373 -18.91 -14.09 17.75
N GLN A 374 -18.80 -14.81 18.87
CA GLN A 374 -19.95 -15.26 19.66
C GLN A 374 -20.66 -14.08 20.31
N GLU A 375 -19.93 -13.18 20.93
CA GLU A 375 -20.45 -11.93 21.50
C GLU A 375 -21.12 -11.06 20.42
N ARG A 376 -20.55 -10.98 19.20
CA ARG A 376 -21.18 -10.26 18.08
C ARG A 376 -22.54 -10.85 17.66
N LEU A 377 -22.70 -12.17 17.71
CA LEU A 377 -23.98 -12.82 17.41
C LEU A 377 -25.01 -12.53 18.50
N GLN A 378 -24.60 -12.59 19.76
CA GLN A 378 -25.46 -12.24 20.90
C GLN A 378 -25.88 -10.77 20.88
N GLN A 379 -25.03 -9.85 20.44
CA GLN A 379 -25.29 -8.41 20.37
C GLN A 379 -26.21 -7.99 19.21
N ARG A 380 -26.40 -8.84 18.19
CA ARG A 380 -27.26 -8.50 17.03
C ARG A 380 -28.72 -8.18 17.41
N ASN A 381 -29.23 -8.76 18.47
CA ASN A 381 -30.62 -8.64 18.93
C ASN A 381 -30.78 -7.67 20.13
N ARG A 382 -29.72 -6.95 20.52
CA ARG A 382 -29.77 -6.04 21.68
C ARG A 382 -29.87 -4.58 21.27
N ASN A 383 -30.65 -3.81 22.03
CA ASN A 383 -30.83 -2.35 21.85
C ASN A 383 -29.61 -1.51 22.20
N GLY A 384 -28.44 -2.11 22.38
CA GLY A 384 -27.16 -1.50 22.72
C GLY A 384 -26.46 -2.25 23.85
N PHE A 385 -25.19 -1.96 24.07
CA PHE A 385 -24.38 -2.57 25.12
C PHE A 385 -23.27 -1.61 25.53
N TYR A 386 -22.70 -1.82 26.74
CA TYR A 386 -21.51 -1.11 27.16
C TYR A 386 -20.24 -1.90 26.79
N TRP A 387 -19.29 -1.21 26.22
CA TRP A 387 -18.00 -1.77 25.86
C TRP A 387 -16.92 -0.97 26.59
N ASN A 388 -16.45 -1.50 27.72
CA ASN A 388 -15.53 -0.79 28.60
C ASN A 388 -14.06 -1.12 28.30
N VAL A 389 -13.17 -0.18 28.62
CA VAL A 389 -11.71 -0.32 28.45
C VAL A 389 -11.12 -1.29 29.48
N ALA A 390 -11.68 -1.35 30.68
CA ALA A 390 -11.10 -2.02 31.84
C ALA A 390 -11.65 -3.42 32.13
N SER A 391 -12.80 -3.81 31.61
CA SER A 391 -13.38 -5.11 31.89
C SER A 391 -13.57 -5.97 30.65
N LYS A 392 -13.23 -7.26 30.75
CA LYS A 392 -13.57 -8.27 29.75
C LYS A 392 -15.07 -8.55 29.67
N GLU A 393 -15.88 -7.89 30.46
CA GLU A 393 -17.31 -8.13 30.61
C GLU A 393 -18.15 -7.02 29.99
N PHE A 394 -19.23 -7.41 29.34
CA PHE A 394 -20.30 -6.52 28.89
C PHE A 394 -21.16 -6.17 30.12
N ILE A 395 -20.79 -5.11 30.84
CA ILE A 395 -21.55 -4.68 32.00
C ILE A 395 -22.81 -3.96 31.55
N VAL A 396 -23.96 -4.43 32.00
CA VAL A 396 -25.20 -3.64 32.04
C VAL A 396 -25.03 -2.69 33.24
N PRO A 397 -24.88 -1.38 33.04
CA PRO A 397 -24.46 -0.53 34.15
C PRO A 397 -25.56 -0.18 35.10
N SER A 398 -25.21 -0.11 36.35
CA SER A 398 -25.73 0.85 37.29
C SER A 398 -25.29 2.25 36.85
N VAL A 399 -26.23 3.18 36.88
CA VAL A 399 -26.10 4.57 36.40
C VAL A 399 -24.92 5.27 37.04
N GLN A 400 -23.82 5.47 36.29
CA GLN A 400 -22.85 6.52 36.64
C GLN A 400 -22.98 7.67 35.61
N LYS A 401 -23.42 8.83 36.14
CA LYS A 401 -23.40 10.09 35.38
C LYS A 401 -21.93 10.51 35.22
N THR A 402 -21.35 10.27 34.06
CA THR A 402 -20.08 10.87 33.68
C THR A 402 -20.34 12.20 33.00
N ASN A 403 -19.82 13.27 33.59
CA ASN A 403 -19.89 14.62 33.00
C ASN A 403 -19.18 14.62 31.65
N CYS A 404 -19.91 14.85 30.60
CA CYS A 404 -19.36 15.18 29.30
C CYS A 404 -18.81 16.61 29.40
N HIS A 405 -17.50 16.79 29.37
CA HIS A 405 -16.91 18.13 29.31
C HIS A 405 -17.44 18.85 28.08
N LYS A 406 -18.36 19.79 28.30
CA LYS A 406 -18.65 20.82 27.30
C LYS A 406 -17.38 21.65 27.15
N LYS A 407 -16.70 21.53 26.02
CA LYS A 407 -15.77 22.58 25.61
C LYS A 407 -16.60 23.75 25.11
N GLN A 408 -16.44 24.86 25.80
CA GLN A 408 -16.80 26.19 25.31
C GLN A 408 -16.05 26.51 24.03
#